data_548de2f59684f95f3fe1a2fdc125f7eb
#
_entry.id   548de2f59684f95f3fe1a2fdc125f7eb
#
_cell.length_a   1.000
_cell.length_b   1.000
_cell.length_c   1.000
_cell.angle_alpha   90.00
_cell.angle_beta   90.00
_cell.angle_gamma   90.00
#
_symmetry.space_group_name_H-M   'P 1'
#
loop_
_entity.id
_entity.type
_entity.pdbx_description
1 polymer ?
#
loop_
_entity_poly.entity_id
_entity_poly.type
_entity_poly.pdbx_seq_one_letter_code
_entity_poly.pdbx_strand_id
1 'polypeptide(L)'
;MTTKIYILNGPNLNRLGKREPQIYGHETLEMLKNRCLEKASSLGLEIDFRQTNFEGVLIESVHEATDLGVGGIIINPAGLTFTSVALMDALKMFEGPKVELHISNVHQREPVYHDSLVSAPVTAVMAGFGTDGYLLALEWIKGRAR
;
A
#
# COMPACT_ATOMS: atom_id res chain seq x y z
N MET A 1 13.24 -14.07 -14.83
CA MET A 1 13.26 -12.85 -13.99
C MET A 1 12.15 -12.86 -12.98
N THR A 2 12.44 -12.43 -11.77
CA THR A 2 11.43 -12.37 -10.71
C THR A 2 10.62 -11.08 -10.85
N THR A 3 9.31 -11.20 -10.75
CA THR A 3 8.41 -10.05 -10.78
C THR A 3 8.54 -9.27 -9.48
N LYS A 4 8.71 -7.96 -9.59
CA LYS A 4 8.84 -7.07 -8.43
C LYS A 4 7.55 -6.30 -8.19
N ILE A 5 7.14 -6.25 -6.93
CA ILE A 5 5.98 -5.49 -6.47
C ILE A 5 6.47 -4.41 -5.50
N TYR A 6 6.04 -3.18 -5.70
CA TYR A 6 6.29 -2.10 -4.74
C TYR A 6 5.19 -2.09 -3.71
N ILE A 7 5.57 -2.11 -2.43
CA ILE A 7 4.64 -1.93 -1.31
C ILE A 7 5.00 -0.60 -0.67
N LEU A 8 4.10 0.37 -0.81
CA LEU A 8 4.35 1.75 -0.41
C LEU A 8 3.44 2.13 0.75
N ASN A 9 4.04 2.64 1.81
CA ASN A 9 3.34 3.00 3.04
C ASN A 9 3.54 4.48 3.36
N GLY A 10 2.45 5.17 3.66
CA GLY A 10 2.42 6.60 3.87
C GLY A 10 2.63 7.04 5.31
N PRO A 11 2.27 8.30 5.60
CA PRO A 11 2.56 8.95 6.88
C PRO A 11 2.05 8.19 8.09
N ASN A 12 2.86 8.21 9.13
CA ASN A 12 2.56 7.66 10.45
C ASN A 12 2.59 6.13 10.53
N LEU A 13 2.74 5.41 9.42
CA LEU A 13 2.82 3.95 9.45
C LEU A 13 4.14 3.46 10.08
N ASN A 14 5.15 4.31 10.18
CA ASN A 14 6.35 4.01 10.95
C ASN A 14 6.06 3.85 12.45
N ARG A 15 4.89 4.30 12.91
CA ARG A 15 4.45 4.17 14.31
C ARG A 15 3.52 2.99 14.52
N LEU A 16 3.39 2.12 13.55
CA LEU A 16 2.55 0.93 13.65
C LEU A 16 2.98 0.11 14.89
N GLY A 17 2.00 -0.38 15.65
CA GLY A 17 2.23 -1.10 16.89
C GLY A 17 2.32 -0.22 18.12
N LYS A 18 2.49 1.11 17.93
CA LYS A 18 2.62 2.07 19.04
C LYS A 18 1.51 3.12 19.04
N ARG A 19 0.82 3.30 17.91
CA ARG A 19 -0.24 4.28 17.72
C ARG A 19 -1.58 3.57 17.62
N GLU A 20 -2.53 3.99 18.44
CA GLU A 20 -3.90 3.47 18.41
C GLU A 20 -3.95 1.94 18.27
N PRO A 21 -3.39 1.18 19.23
CA PRO A 21 -3.32 -0.29 19.10
C PRO A 21 -4.70 -0.94 18.99
N GLN A 22 -5.76 -0.29 19.50
CA GLN A 22 -7.12 -0.81 19.39
C GLN A 22 -7.63 -0.81 17.93
N ILE A 23 -6.99 -0.03 17.06
CA ILE A 23 -7.35 0.04 15.63
C ILE A 23 -6.36 -0.78 14.79
N TYR A 24 -5.07 -0.59 15.04
CA TYR A 24 -3.98 -1.12 14.19
C TYR A 24 -3.28 -2.34 14.78
N GLY A 25 -3.55 -2.69 16.07
CA GLY A 25 -2.88 -3.80 16.74
C GLY A 25 -1.48 -3.42 17.25
N HIS A 26 -0.74 -4.43 17.70
CA HIS A 26 0.58 -4.26 18.29
C HIS A 26 1.74 -4.62 17.33
N GLU A 27 1.43 -5.13 16.17
CA GLU A 27 2.45 -5.48 15.16
C GLU A 27 3.16 -4.22 14.67
N THR A 28 4.50 -4.27 14.66
CA THR A 28 5.29 -3.15 14.14
C THR A 28 5.41 -3.21 12.64
N LEU A 29 5.80 -2.10 12.03
CA LEU A 29 6.02 -2.06 10.58
C LEU A 29 7.12 -3.04 10.15
N GLU A 30 8.18 -3.20 10.96
CA GLU A 30 9.25 -4.16 10.67
C GLU A 30 8.74 -5.60 10.67
N MET A 31 7.89 -5.94 11.64
CA MET A 31 7.27 -7.27 11.69
C MET A 31 6.39 -7.51 10.45
N LEU A 32 5.63 -6.50 10.06
CA LEU A 32 4.80 -6.59 8.87
C LEU A 32 5.65 -6.76 7.61
N LYS A 33 6.72 -6.00 7.49
CA LYS A 33 7.66 -6.12 6.36
C LYS A 33 8.19 -7.55 6.25
N ASN A 34 8.59 -8.14 7.38
CA ASN A 34 9.12 -9.50 7.38
C ASN A 34 8.06 -10.51 6.93
N ARG A 35 6.81 -10.35 7.36
CA ARG A 35 5.72 -11.20 6.90
C ARG A 35 5.48 -11.06 5.40
N CYS A 36 5.57 -9.83 4.89
CA CYS A 36 5.42 -9.59 3.46
C CYS A 36 6.56 -10.21 2.66
N LEU A 37 7.80 -10.14 3.17
CA LEU A 37 8.95 -10.75 2.52
C LEU A 37 8.79 -12.28 2.43
N GLU A 38 8.35 -12.92 3.52
CA GLU A 38 8.10 -14.36 3.52
C GLU A 38 6.99 -14.73 2.53
N LYS A 39 5.89 -13.98 2.55
CA LYS A 39 4.78 -14.24 1.65
C LYS A 39 5.20 -14.09 0.19
N ALA A 40 5.90 -13.01 -0.13
CA ALA A 40 6.39 -12.76 -1.48
C ALA A 40 7.28 -13.90 -1.96
N SER A 41 8.21 -14.35 -1.09
CA SER A 41 9.09 -15.47 -1.41
C SER A 41 8.28 -16.73 -1.75
N SER A 42 7.27 -17.03 -0.95
CA SER A 42 6.42 -18.20 -1.19
C SER A 42 5.65 -18.12 -2.51
N LEU A 43 5.39 -16.91 -2.99
CA LEU A 43 4.69 -16.66 -4.25
C LEU A 43 5.63 -16.48 -5.44
N GLY A 44 6.94 -16.55 -5.22
CA GLY A 44 7.91 -16.30 -6.27
C GLY A 44 8.00 -14.84 -6.68
N LEU A 45 7.62 -13.93 -5.79
CA LEU A 45 7.67 -12.49 -6.02
C LEU A 45 8.85 -11.87 -5.26
N GLU A 46 9.35 -10.77 -5.78
CA GLU A 46 10.27 -9.88 -5.09
C GLU A 46 9.49 -8.62 -4.69
N ILE A 47 9.76 -8.08 -3.51
CA ILE A 47 9.10 -6.85 -3.10
C ILE A 47 10.11 -5.77 -2.74
N ASP A 48 9.69 -4.51 -2.96
CA ASP A 48 10.38 -3.33 -2.45
C ASP A 48 9.41 -2.68 -1.47
N PHE A 49 9.68 -2.83 -0.18
CA PHE A 49 8.78 -2.39 0.89
C PHE A 49 9.30 -1.07 1.45
N ARG A 50 8.54 0.00 1.29
CA ARG A 50 8.94 1.36 1.68
C ARG A 50 7.91 2.00 2.59
N GLN A 51 8.37 2.97 3.37
CA GLN A 51 7.50 3.83 4.18
C GLN A 51 8.10 5.24 4.20
N THR A 52 7.23 6.25 4.12
CA THR A 52 7.65 7.64 4.24
C THR A 52 6.54 8.48 4.82
N ASN A 53 6.92 9.52 5.57
CA ASN A 53 5.98 10.54 6.04
C ASN A 53 5.84 11.70 5.06
N PHE A 54 6.61 11.71 3.97
CA PHE A 54 6.65 12.83 3.04
C PHE A 54 5.90 12.50 1.75
N GLU A 55 4.92 13.32 1.44
CA GLU A 55 4.09 13.16 0.24
C GLU A 55 4.94 13.08 -1.03
N GLY A 56 5.92 13.97 -1.17
CA GLY A 56 6.77 14.01 -2.35
C GLY A 56 7.58 12.73 -2.54
N VAL A 57 8.06 12.15 -1.45
CA VAL A 57 8.82 10.89 -1.52
C VAL A 57 7.91 9.74 -1.95
N LEU A 58 6.67 9.73 -1.45
CA LEU A 58 5.71 8.71 -1.86
C LEU A 58 5.40 8.81 -3.35
N ILE A 59 5.20 10.03 -3.84
CA ILE A 59 4.96 10.30 -5.25
C ILE A 59 6.15 9.84 -6.10
N GLU A 60 7.37 10.17 -5.68
CA GLU A 60 8.57 9.76 -6.41
C GLU A 60 8.73 8.25 -6.44
N SER A 61 8.31 7.55 -5.40
CA SER A 61 8.31 6.09 -5.39
C SER A 61 7.37 5.52 -6.45
N VAL A 62 6.21 6.14 -6.64
CA VAL A 62 5.28 5.76 -7.71
C VAL A 62 5.90 6.03 -9.08
N HIS A 63 6.57 7.18 -9.25
CA HIS A 63 7.29 7.49 -10.49
C HIS A 63 8.36 6.44 -10.78
N GLU A 64 9.14 6.07 -9.78
CA GLU A 64 10.18 5.06 -9.94
C GLU A 64 9.58 3.72 -10.38
N ALA A 65 8.48 3.29 -9.73
CA ALA A 65 7.79 2.06 -10.11
C ALA A 65 7.32 2.12 -11.57
N THR A 66 6.83 3.28 -11.99
CA THR A 66 6.35 3.51 -13.36
C THR A 66 7.50 3.41 -14.35
N ASP A 67 8.59 4.10 -14.06
CA ASP A 67 9.75 4.15 -14.96
C ASP A 67 10.41 2.77 -15.11
N LEU A 68 10.47 2.01 -14.02
CA LEU A 68 11.04 0.66 -14.03
C LEU A 68 10.07 -0.39 -14.60
N GLY A 69 8.81 -0.05 -14.74
CA GLY A 69 7.80 -0.99 -15.23
C GLY A 69 7.63 -2.20 -14.32
N VAL A 70 7.61 -1.97 -13.00
CA VAL A 70 7.44 -3.08 -12.04
C VAL A 70 6.11 -3.78 -12.22
N GLY A 71 5.96 -4.97 -11.62
CA GLY A 71 4.80 -5.81 -11.84
C GLY A 71 3.51 -5.29 -11.23
N GLY A 72 3.59 -4.49 -10.17
CA GLY A 72 2.41 -3.94 -9.51
C GLY A 72 2.76 -3.07 -8.32
N ILE A 73 1.76 -2.38 -7.79
CA ILE A 73 1.89 -1.52 -6.61
C ILE A 73 0.80 -1.88 -5.61
N ILE A 74 1.19 -2.06 -4.34
CA ILE A 74 0.28 -2.12 -3.21
C ILE A 74 0.59 -0.87 -2.39
N ILE A 75 -0.40 0.00 -2.22
CA ILE A 75 -0.18 1.28 -1.55
C ILE A 75 -1.16 1.48 -0.41
N ASN A 76 -0.61 1.79 0.77
CA ASN A 76 -1.37 2.28 1.91
C ASN A 76 -0.97 3.74 2.12
N PRO A 77 -1.68 4.70 1.52
CA PRO A 77 -1.27 6.09 1.59
C PRO A 77 -1.54 6.75 2.94
N ALA A 78 -2.19 6.05 3.86
CA ALA A 78 -2.61 6.58 5.15
C ALA A 78 -3.44 7.86 4.96
N GLY A 79 -3.17 8.94 5.71
CA GLY A 79 -3.95 10.17 5.59
C GLY A 79 -3.90 10.82 4.21
N LEU A 80 -2.86 10.59 3.45
CA LEU A 80 -2.75 11.15 2.09
C LEU A 80 -3.83 10.62 1.14
N THR A 81 -4.45 9.50 1.48
CA THR A 81 -5.59 8.94 0.74
C THR A 81 -6.69 9.98 0.54
N PHE A 82 -6.90 10.82 1.53
CA PHE A 82 -8.06 11.71 1.60
C PHE A 82 -7.74 13.16 1.23
N THR A 83 -6.46 13.47 0.98
CA THR A 83 -6.02 14.85 0.76
C THR A 83 -5.15 15.04 -0.48
N SER A 84 -4.52 13.97 -0.99
CA SER A 84 -3.48 14.15 -2.02
C SER A 84 -3.99 13.93 -3.44
N VAL A 85 -4.36 15.02 -4.08
CA VAL A 85 -4.63 15.03 -5.52
C VAL A 85 -3.35 14.68 -6.28
N ALA A 86 -2.20 15.14 -5.82
CA ALA A 86 -0.93 14.87 -6.47
C ALA A 86 -0.58 13.38 -6.50
N LEU A 87 -0.86 12.66 -5.42
CA LEU A 87 -0.65 11.21 -5.38
C LEU A 87 -1.64 10.50 -6.30
N MET A 88 -2.89 10.94 -6.31
CA MET A 88 -3.90 10.42 -7.24
C MET A 88 -3.39 10.53 -8.68
N ASP A 89 -2.86 11.69 -9.06
CA ASP A 89 -2.36 11.91 -10.41
C ASP A 89 -1.15 11.01 -10.72
N ALA A 90 -0.25 10.82 -9.76
CA ALA A 90 0.89 9.92 -9.96
C ALA A 90 0.43 8.49 -10.19
N LEU A 91 -0.54 8.01 -9.43
CA LEU A 91 -1.05 6.64 -9.57
C LEU A 91 -1.71 6.40 -10.92
N LYS A 92 -2.28 7.44 -11.53
CA LYS A 92 -2.85 7.32 -12.88
C LYS A 92 -1.81 6.96 -13.94
N MET A 93 -0.54 7.30 -13.70
CA MET A 93 0.53 7.06 -14.67
C MET A 93 1.01 5.62 -14.68
N PHE A 94 0.85 4.90 -13.59
CA PHE A 94 1.27 3.50 -13.51
C PHE A 94 0.20 2.62 -14.14
N GLU A 95 0.57 1.86 -15.16
CA GLU A 95 -0.39 1.06 -15.93
C GLU A 95 -0.64 -0.34 -15.40
N GLY A 96 0.22 -0.84 -14.53
CA GLY A 96 0.08 -2.18 -13.95
C GLY A 96 -1.00 -2.25 -12.88
N PRO A 97 -1.22 -3.44 -12.30
CA PRO A 97 -2.19 -3.59 -11.22
C PRO A 97 -1.79 -2.78 -9.99
N LYS A 98 -2.77 -2.11 -9.40
CA LYS A 98 -2.60 -1.24 -8.23
C LYS A 98 -3.66 -1.57 -7.21
N VAL A 99 -3.24 -1.77 -5.96
CA VAL A 99 -4.15 -2.02 -4.85
C VAL A 99 -4.03 -0.88 -3.84
N GLU A 100 -5.16 -0.22 -3.57
CA GLU A 100 -5.27 0.68 -2.42
C GLU A 100 -5.61 -0.17 -1.21
N LEU A 101 -4.83 -0.03 -0.13
CA LEU A 101 -4.99 -0.86 1.05
C LEU A 101 -5.06 -0.02 2.31
N HIS A 102 -6.04 -0.33 3.17
CA HIS A 102 -6.19 0.25 4.50
C HIS A 102 -6.27 -0.87 5.52
N ILE A 103 -5.56 -0.70 6.65
CA ILE A 103 -5.53 -1.68 7.73
C ILE A 103 -6.89 -1.72 8.43
N SER A 104 -7.42 -0.54 8.76
CA SER A 104 -8.72 -0.42 9.44
C SER A 104 -9.86 -0.38 8.43
N ASN A 105 -11.08 -0.65 8.91
CA ASN A 105 -12.27 -0.35 8.13
C ASN A 105 -12.53 1.16 8.24
N VAL A 106 -12.07 1.89 7.23
CA VAL A 106 -12.13 3.36 7.21
C VAL A 106 -13.58 3.88 7.31
N HIS A 107 -14.55 3.08 6.88
CA HIS A 107 -15.97 3.48 6.92
C HIS A 107 -16.56 3.49 8.33
N GLN A 108 -15.87 2.88 9.29
CA GLN A 108 -16.26 2.92 10.70
C GLN A 108 -15.61 4.10 11.44
N ARG A 109 -14.79 4.88 10.76
CA ARG A 109 -14.08 6.02 11.33
C ARG A 109 -14.79 7.33 10.99
N GLU A 110 -14.18 8.45 11.37
CA GLU A 110 -14.77 9.78 11.14
C GLU A 110 -14.97 10.04 9.64
N PRO A 111 -15.94 10.89 9.26
CA PRO A 111 -16.26 11.12 7.85
C PRO A 111 -15.08 11.52 6.95
N VAL A 112 -14.06 12.16 7.51
CA VAL A 112 -12.86 12.53 6.72
C VAL A 112 -12.17 11.32 6.10
N TYR A 113 -12.36 10.13 6.65
CA TYR A 113 -11.76 8.89 6.16
C TYR A 113 -12.67 8.14 5.18
N HIS A 114 -13.79 8.70 4.76
CA HIS A 114 -14.75 7.98 3.92
C HIS A 114 -14.57 8.20 2.43
N ASP A 115 -13.97 9.32 2.00
CA ASP A 115 -13.87 9.67 0.59
C ASP A 115 -12.42 9.63 0.11
N SER A 116 -12.04 8.49 -0.44
CA SER A 116 -10.69 8.31 -0.98
C SER A 116 -10.53 9.02 -2.32
N LEU A 117 -9.46 9.80 -2.45
CA LEU A 117 -9.08 10.40 -3.72
C LEU A 117 -8.33 9.41 -4.62
N VAL A 118 -7.74 8.36 -4.04
CA VAL A 118 -6.88 7.45 -4.80
C VAL A 118 -7.61 6.19 -5.26
N SER A 119 -8.87 6.00 -4.89
CA SER A 119 -9.60 4.79 -5.30
C SER A 119 -9.90 4.75 -6.80
N ALA A 120 -10.11 5.90 -7.43
CA ALA A 120 -10.41 5.94 -8.86
C ALA A 120 -9.28 5.40 -9.76
N PRO A 121 -8.00 5.78 -9.52
CA PRO A 121 -6.93 5.29 -10.39
C PRO A 121 -6.42 3.89 -10.09
N VAL A 122 -6.88 3.23 -9.01
CA VAL A 122 -6.37 1.89 -8.66
C VAL A 122 -7.27 0.79 -9.20
N THR A 123 -6.71 -0.42 -9.27
CA THR A 123 -7.42 -1.59 -9.76
C THR A 123 -8.38 -2.16 -8.72
N ALA A 124 -7.95 -2.17 -7.46
CA ALA A 124 -8.72 -2.77 -6.37
C ALA A 124 -8.52 -2.01 -5.07
N VAL A 125 -9.54 -2.05 -4.23
CA VAL A 125 -9.54 -1.38 -2.91
C VAL A 125 -9.77 -2.44 -1.85
N MET A 126 -8.97 -2.41 -0.78
CA MET A 126 -9.09 -3.31 0.34
C MET A 126 -9.03 -2.51 1.64
N ALA A 127 -9.93 -2.80 2.56
CA ALA A 127 -9.96 -2.11 3.85
C ALA A 127 -10.53 -3.04 4.93
N GLY A 128 -9.96 -2.96 6.14
CA GLY A 128 -10.54 -3.65 7.29
C GLY A 128 -10.01 -5.04 7.59
N PHE A 129 -9.03 -5.52 6.85
CA PHE A 129 -8.46 -6.86 7.06
C PHE A 129 -7.25 -6.85 7.99
N GLY A 130 -7.00 -5.73 8.69
CA GLY A 130 -5.80 -5.60 9.49
C GLY A 130 -4.56 -5.66 8.60
N THR A 131 -3.45 -6.07 9.18
CA THR A 131 -2.20 -6.23 8.42
C THR A 131 -2.22 -7.45 7.50
N ASP A 132 -3.12 -8.40 7.75
CA ASP A 132 -3.30 -9.54 6.84
C ASP A 132 -3.66 -9.08 5.42
N GLY A 133 -4.25 -7.90 5.29
CA GLY A 133 -4.59 -7.33 3.99
C GLY A 133 -3.41 -7.26 3.04
N TYR A 134 -2.20 -6.96 3.56
CA TYR A 134 -1.00 -6.91 2.73
C TYR A 134 -0.70 -8.27 2.09
N LEU A 135 -0.86 -9.35 2.86
CA LEU A 135 -0.61 -10.71 2.39
C LEU A 135 -1.65 -11.13 1.36
N LEU A 136 -2.90 -10.79 1.60
CA LEU A 136 -4.00 -11.06 0.67
C LEU A 136 -3.81 -10.29 -0.64
N ALA A 137 -3.35 -9.04 -0.54
CA ALA A 137 -3.07 -8.23 -1.72
C ALA A 137 -1.94 -8.84 -2.55
N LEU A 138 -0.91 -9.38 -1.90
CA LEU A 138 0.18 -10.06 -2.61
C LEU A 138 -0.33 -11.29 -3.36
N GLU A 139 -1.18 -12.09 -2.75
CA GLU A 139 -1.78 -13.23 -3.43
C GLU A 139 -2.60 -12.81 -4.64
N TRP A 140 -3.43 -11.79 -4.46
CA TRP A 140 -4.27 -11.30 -5.55
C TRP A 140 -3.44 -10.77 -6.71
N ILE A 141 -2.41 -9.97 -6.39
CA ILE A 141 -1.61 -9.31 -7.42
C ILE A 141 -0.71 -10.29 -8.17
N LYS A 142 -0.35 -11.40 -7.53
CA LYS A 142 0.49 -12.45 -8.15
C LYS A 142 -0.08 -12.90 -9.49
N GLY A 143 -1.37 -13.10 -9.56
CA GLY A 143 -2.02 -13.57 -10.79
C GLY A 143 -2.21 -12.49 -11.85
N ARG A 144 -1.90 -11.24 -11.55
CA ARG A 144 -2.16 -10.09 -12.40
C ARG A 144 -0.92 -9.25 -12.70
N ALA A 145 0.18 -9.53 -12.02
CA ALA A 145 1.42 -8.77 -12.19
C ALA A 145 1.98 -8.93 -13.60
N ARG A 146 2.59 -7.87 -14.06
CA ARG A 146 3.18 -7.76 -15.40
C ARG A 146 4.58 -8.34 -15.47
#